data_417b3500cf9bf1426cf26465f8153da4
#
_entry.id   417b3500cf9bf1426cf26465f8153da4
#
_cell.length_a   1.000
_cell.length_b   1.000
_cell.length_c   1.000
_cell.angle_alpha   90.00
_cell.angle_beta   90.00
_cell.angle_gamma   90.00
#
_symmetry.space_group_name_H-M   'P 1'
#
loop_
_entity.id
_entity.type
_entity.pdbx_description
1 polymer ?
#
loop_
_entity_poly.entity_id
_entity_poly.type
_entity_poly.pdbx_seq_one_letter_code
_entity_poly.pdbx_strand_id
1 'polypeptide(L)'
;MTNPDFKNVKCITILFVTILFLTSCSNQSKNSKEVSLAGMYKLLIIEIQDSTGVWYEDSWAKGGESYIIYDGLGHMAVQITPKGYKDFKWLGELESINQNFVKQKVDSMSLQDLKAAVMNFSSNYVYVADYSVNDTANIITHKRISSSIPSIWGTTVKRAFTFSGDTLILLASNKSSLKVLNVNRRLKWVRQK
;
A
#
# COMPACT_ATOMS: atom_id res chain seq x y z
N MET A 1 -74.98 14.94 12.14
CA MET A 1 -73.87 13.97 12.26
C MET A 1 -72.75 14.38 11.31
N THR A 2 -71.77 15.09 11.84
CA THR A 2 -70.64 15.67 11.07
C THR A 2 -69.46 14.78 11.19
N ASN A 3 -68.87 14.40 10.03
CA ASN A 3 -67.72 13.55 9.87
C ASN A 3 -66.44 14.25 10.39
N PRO A 4 -65.59 13.63 11.17
CA PRO A 4 -64.36 14.22 11.61
C PRO A 4 -63.29 14.23 10.53
N ASP A 5 -62.57 15.36 10.51
CA ASP A 5 -61.54 15.77 9.56
C ASP A 5 -60.43 14.77 9.30
N PHE A 6 -60.38 14.24 8.07
CA PHE A 6 -59.28 13.40 7.53
C PHE A 6 -58.01 14.19 7.16
N LYS A 7 -57.96 15.49 7.42
CA LYS A 7 -56.82 16.35 7.03
C LYS A 7 -55.58 16.21 7.92
N ASN A 8 -55.75 15.82 9.20
CA ASN A 8 -54.64 15.79 10.15
C ASN A 8 -53.81 14.47 10.11
N VAL A 9 -54.35 13.38 9.52
CA VAL A 9 -53.64 12.10 9.49
C VAL A 9 -52.52 12.08 8.43
N LYS A 10 -52.69 12.81 7.32
CA LYS A 10 -51.67 12.87 6.24
C LYS A 10 -50.40 13.65 6.65
N CYS A 11 -50.51 14.68 7.49
CA CYS A 11 -49.31 15.44 7.95
C CYS A 11 -48.47 14.64 8.94
N ILE A 12 -49.06 13.83 9.81
CA ILE A 12 -48.33 13.04 10.80
C ILE A 12 -47.54 11.91 10.13
N THR A 13 -48.12 11.28 9.10
CA THR A 13 -47.46 10.18 8.38
C THR A 13 -46.25 10.66 7.56
N ILE A 14 -46.27 11.87 7.00
CA ILE A 14 -45.18 12.44 6.24
C ILE A 14 -44.03 12.85 7.21
N LEU A 15 -44.36 13.33 8.40
CA LEU A 15 -43.35 13.69 9.41
C LEU A 15 -42.58 12.45 9.94
N PHE A 16 -43.28 11.30 10.10
CA PHE A 16 -42.64 10.05 10.55
C PHE A 16 -41.71 9.42 9.50
N VAL A 17 -42.05 9.56 8.21
CA VAL A 17 -41.19 9.04 7.12
C VAL A 17 -39.94 9.88 6.93
N THR A 18 -40.03 11.19 7.14
CA THR A 18 -38.83 12.08 7.04
C THR A 18 -37.80 11.86 8.17
N ILE A 19 -38.24 11.47 9.35
CA ILE A 19 -37.34 11.20 10.49
C ILE A 19 -36.57 9.88 10.30
N LEU A 20 -37.13 8.90 9.59
CA LEU A 20 -36.47 7.62 9.33
C LEU A 20 -35.30 7.70 8.34
N PHE A 21 -35.18 8.75 7.53
CA PHE A 21 -34.08 8.94 6.59
C PHE A 21 -32.86 9.69 7.20
N LEU A 22 -32.97 10.25 8.38
CA LEU A 22 -31.87 11.00 9.00
C LEU A 22 -30.95 10.18 9.93
N THR A 23 -31.27 8.91 10.16
CA THR A 23 -30.49 8.06 11.07
C THR A 23 -29.50 7.11 10.37
N SER A 24 -29.32 7.23 9.03
CA SER A 24 -28.40 6.37 8.27
C SER A 24 -27.06 7.03 7.96
N CYS A 25 -26.58 7.98 8.78
CA CYS A 25 -25.17 8.29 8.83
C CYS A 25 -24.52 7.35 9.86
N SER A 26 -24.18 6.14 9.45
CA SER A 26 -23.24 5.34 10.23
C SER A 26 -21.91 6.06 10.22
N ASN A 27 -21.65 6.86 11.25
CA ASN A 27 -20.31 7.26 11.61
C ASN A 27 -19.53 5.98 11.91
N GLN A 28 -18.97 5.37 10.88
CA GLN A 28 -17.93 4.37 11.06
C GLN A 28 -16.82 5.09 11.84
N SER A 29 -16.76 4.87 13.13
CA SER A 29 -15.67 5.34 13.98
C SER A 29 -14.38 4.81 13.37
N LYS A 30 -13.62 5.71 12.71
CA LYS A 30 -12.31 5.36 12.16
C LYS A 30 -11.48 4.83 13.31
N ASN A 31 -10.91 3.67 13.12
CA ASN A 31 -10.01 3.05 14.05
C ASN A 31 -8.86 4.03 14.37
N SER A 32 -8.60 4.29 15.65
CA SER A 32 -7.61 5.29 16.09
C SER A 32 -6.20 5.00 15.55
N LYS A 33 -5.85 3.73 15.35
CA LYS A 33 -4.55 3.33 14.78
C LYS A 33 -4.47 3.49 13.26
N GLU A 34 -5.58 3.39 12.54
CA GLU A 34 -5.62 3.74 11.10
C GLU A 34 -5.26 5.21 10.90
N VAL A 35 -5.82 6.09 11.71
CA VAL A 35 -5.48 7.53 11.69
C VAL A 35 -4.02 7.74 12.11
N SER A 36 -3.48 6.99 13.06
CA SER A 36 -2.09 7.10 13.49
C SER A 36 -1.10 6.65 12.41
N LEU A 37 -1.51 5.73 11.53
CA LEU A 37 -0.71 5.30 10.37
C LEU A 37 -0.69 6.32 9.23
N ALA A 38 -1.69 7.21 9.14
CA ALA A 38 -1.79 8.17 8.04
C ALA A 38 -0.51 9.00 7.91
N GLY A 39 0.01 9.09 6.69
CA GLY A 39 1.21 9.86 6.38
C GLY A 39 2.10 9.20 5.33
N MET A 40 3.12 9.93 4.94
CA MET A 40 4.19 9.46 4.08
C MET A 40 5.42 9.08 4.92
N TYR A 41 6.04 7.96 4.58
CA TYR A 41 7.23 7.47 5.26
C TYR A 41 8.30 7.11 4.25
N LYS A 42 9.54 7.48 4.54
CA LYS A 42 10.73 7.09 3.77
C LYS A 42 11.36 5.84 4.38
N LEU A 43 11.75 4.89 3.54
CA LEU A 43 12.47 3.70 3.99
C LEU A 43 13.83 4.09 4.59
N LEU A 44 14.06 3.65 5.82
CA LEU A 44 15.35 3.77 6.48
C LEU A 44 16.23 2.56 6.18
N ILE A 45 15.67 1.35 6.39
CA ILE A 45 16.40 0.10 6.24
C ILE A 45 15.44 -1.08 6.06
N ILE A 46 15.85 -2.07 5.30
CA ILE A 46 15.28 -3.42 5.31
C ILE A 46 16.27 -4.33 6.02
N GLU A 47 15.78 -5.13 6.95
CA GLU A 47 16.59 -6.10 7.66
C GLU A 47 16.00 -7.50 7.51
N ILE A 48 16.87 -8.49 7.40
CA ILE A 48 16.54 -9.92 7.42
C ILE A 48 17.16 -10.57 8.65
N GLN A 49 16.47 -11.57 9.20
CA GLN A 49 16.93 -12.31 10.35
C GLN A 49 17.46 -13.67 9.90
N ASP A 50 18.68 -14.01 10.29
CA ASP A 50 19.26 -15.30 10.00
C ASP A 50 18.72 -16.41 10.93
N SER A 51 19.19 -17.62 10.74
CA SER A 51 18.79 -18.79 11.53
C SER A 51 19.17 -18.73 13.02
N THR A 52 20.13 -17.86 13.36
CA THR A 52 20.57 -17.62 14.75
C THR A 52 19.75 -16.53 15.45
N GLY A 53 18.86 -15.85 14.71
CA GLY A 53 18.04 -14.75 15.23
C GLY A 53 18.69 -13.37 15.10
N VAL A 54 19.88 -13.27 14.52
CA VAL A 54 20.57 -11.99 14.31
C VAL A 54 20.01 -11.25 13.10
N TRP A 55 19.76 -9.95 13.27
CA TRP A 55 19.27 -9.07 12.22
C TRP A 55 20.43 -8.38 11.50
N TYR A 56 20.41 -8.40 10.17
CA TYR A 56 21.36 -7.72 9.31
C TYR A 56 20.68 -7.01 8.15
N GLU A 57 21.33 -6.01 7.57
CA GLU A 57 20.77 -5.21 6.48
C GLU A 57 20.63 -6.05 5.19
N ASP A 58 19.44 -5.99 4.60
CA ASP A 58 19.19 -6.54 3.26
C ASP A 58 19.72 -5.55 2.20
N SER A 59 20.55 -6.02 1.31
CA SER A 59 21.18 -5.18 0.28
C SER A 59 20.22 -4.72 -0.82
N TRP A 60 19.05 -5.36 -0.95
CA TRP A 60 18.12 -5.12 -2.08
C TRP A 60 17.71 -3.64 -2.25
N ALA A 61 17.34 -2.96 -1.18
CA ALA A 61 16.90 -1.55 -1.25
C ALA A 61 17.93 -0.58 -0.67
N LYS A 62 19.14 -1.06 -0.34
CA LYS A 62 20.19 -0.25 0.26
C LYS A 62 20.60 0.89 -0.66
N GLY A 63 20.51 2.14 -0.15
CA GLY A 63 20.87 3.36 -0.90
C GLY A 63 19.92 3.72 -2.03
N GLY A 64 18.76 3.04 -2.14
CA GLY A 64 17.66 3.43 -3.00
C GLY A 64 16.74 4.49 -2.39
N GLU A 65 15.77 4.96 -3.16
CA GLU A 65 14.73 5.88 -2.68
C GLU A 65 13.39 5.14 -2.64
N SER A 66 12.83 5.01 -1.45
CA SER A 66 11.63 4.17 -1.24
C SER A 66 10.68 4.84 -0.27
N TYR A 67 9.40 4.78 -0.59
CA TYR A 67 8.35 5.42 0.18
C TYR A 67 7.15 4.50 0.37
N ILE A 68 6.46 4.67 1.50
CA ILE A 68 5.14 4.11 1.75
C ILE A 68 4.22 5.23 2.22
N ILE A 69 2.98 5.23 1.73
CA ILE A 69 1.97 6.23 2.07
C ILE A 69 0.72 5.51 2.53
N TYR A 70 0.14 5.96 3.63
CA TYR A 70 -1.18 5.60 4.11
C TYR A 70 -2.05 6.85 4.14
N ASP A 71 -3.21 6.85 3.49
CA ASP A 71 -4.09 8.04 3.39
C ASP A 71 -4.95 8.27 4.64
N GLY A 72 -5.00 7.32 5.58
CA GLY A 72 -5.88 7.35 6.74
C GLY A 72 -7.35 7.08 6.40
N LEU A 73 -7.66 6.72 5.15
CA LEU A 73 -9.00 6.44 4.64
C LEU A 73 -9.20 4.98 4.25
N GLY A 74 -8.14 4.17 4.35
CA GLY A 74 -8.16 2.76 3.99
C GLY A 74 -7.36 2.43 2.72
N HIS A 75 -6.66 3.40 2.12
CA HIS A 75 -5.83 3.16 0.94
C HIS A 75 -4.35 3.42 1.22
N MET A 76 -3.50 2.71 0.55
CA MET A 76 -2.05 2.86 0.68
C MET A 76 -1.34 2.63 -0.65
N ALA A 77 -0.15 3.19 -0.77
CA ALA A 77 0.78 2.92 -1.85
C ALA A 77 2.18 2.70 -1.30
N VAL A 78 2.94 1.82 -1.93
CA VAL A 78 4.35 1.63 -1.61
C VAL A 78 5.16 1.53 -2.89
N GLN A 79 6.33 2.18 -2.87
CA GLN A 79 7.34 2.03 -3.89
C GLN A 79 8.68 1.77 -3.20
N ILE A 80 9.35 0.69 -3.58
CA ILE A 80 10.71 0.35 -3.14
C ILE A 80 11.57 0.25 -4.39
N THR A 81 12.54 1.16 -4.52
CA THR A 81 13.46 1.23 -5.66
C THR A 81 14.88 0.93 -5.23
N PRO A 82 15.64 0.14 -6.00
CA PRO A 82 17.05 -0.11 -5.72
C PRO A 82 17.90 1.13 -5.99
N LYS A 83 19.12 1.11 -5.44
CA LYS A 83 20.12 2.14 -5.76
C LYS A 83 20.38 2.22 -7.27
N GLY A 84 20.46 3.44 -7.79
CA GLY A 84 20.75 3.70 -9.20
C GLY A 84 19.53 3.65 -10.12
N TYR A 85 18.36 3.20 -9.63
CA TYR A 85 17.16 3.14 -10.47
C TYR A 85 16.81 4.49 -11.11
N LYS A 86 16.87 5.59 -10.37
CA LYS A 86 16.59 6.94 -10.87
C LYS A 86 17.63 7.44 -11.90
N ASP A 87 18.83 6.89 -11.86
CA ASP A 87 19.92 7.26 -12.76
C ASP A 87 19.92 6.44 -14.04
N PHE A 88 19.07 5.39 -14.09
CA PHE A 88 18.93 4.52 -15.26
C PHE A 88 18.29 5.26 -16.43
N LYS A 89 19.10 5.59 -17.45
CA LYS A 89 18.65 6.31 -18.63
C LYS A 89 17.87 5.36 -19.53
N TRP A 90 16.55 5.57 -19.61
CA TRP A 90 15.66 4.81 -20.48
C TRP A 90 15.06 5.75 -21.55
N LEU A 91 13.76 5.88 -21.59
CA LEU A 91 13.01 6.79 -22.45
C LEU A 91 12.48 7.96 -21.62
N GLY A 92 12.21 9.09 -22.25
CA GLY A 92 11.41 10.15 -21.67
C GLY A 92 9.95 9.72 -21.46
N GLU A 93 9.15 10.56 -20.78
CA GLU A 93 7.78 10.22 -20.45
C GLU A 93 6.94 9.88 -21.69
N LEU A 94 6.97 10.73 -22.70
CA LEU A 94 6.17 10.54 -23.91
C LEU A 94 6.64 9.36 -24.76
N GLU A 95 7.96 9.15 -24.86
CA GLU A 95 8.48 7.99 -25.58
C GLU A 95 8.14 6.68 -24.86
N SER A 96 8.13 6.68 -23.52
CA SER A 96 7.84 5.48 -22.72
C SER A 96 6.41 4.95 -22.89
N ILE A 97 5.45 5.83 -23.20
CA ILE A 97 4.07 5.44 -23.49
C ILE A 97 3.81 5.07 -24.96
N ASN A 98 4.79 5.30 -25.84
CA ASN A 98 4.68 4.98 -27.26
C ASN A 98 5.40 3.67 -27.58
N GLN A 99 4.64 2.61 -27.88
CA GLN A 99 5.17 1.27 -28.13
C GLN A 99 6.21 1.21 -29.25
N ASN A 100 6.10 2.08 -30.27
CA ASN A 100 7.08 2.10 -31.35
C ASN A 100 8.44 2.62 -30.88
N PHE A 101 8.49 3.67 -30.04
CA PHE A 101 9.73 4.14 -29.45
C PHE A 101 10.33 3.12 -28.48
N VAL A 102 9.50 2.50 -27.66
CA VAL A 102 9.95 1.42 -26.76
C VAL A 102 10.59 0.30 -27.59
N LYS A 103 9.91 -0.15 -28.67
CA LYS A 103 10.44 -1.19 -29.56
C LYS A 103 11.77 -0.78 -30.18
N GLN A 104 11.87 0.42 -30.76
CA GLN A 104 13.11 0.92 -31.37
C GLN A 104 14.25 0.96 -30.34
N LYS A 105 13.97 1.39 -29.11
CA LYS A 105 14.97 1.39 -28.03
C LYS A 105 15.46 -0.01 -27.72
N VAL A 106 14.54 -0.97 -27.53
CA VAL A 106 14.87 -2.36 -27.25
C VAL A 106 15.68 -2.97 -28.38
N ASP A 107 15.27 -2.78 -29.63
CA ASP A 107 15.94 -3.31 -30.81
C ASP A 107 17.38 -2.75 -31.00
N SER A 108 17.63 -1.53 -30.50
CA SER A 108 18.95 -0.87 -30.56
C SER A 108 19.91 -1.25 -29.42
N MET A 109 19.43 -1.94 -28.39
CA MET A 109 20.23 -2.26 -27.21
C MET A 109 21.14 -3.46 -27.45
N SER A 110 22.32 -3.42 -26.86
CA SER A 110 23.12 -4.62 -26.70
C SER A 110 22.43 -5.61 -25.76
N LEU A 111 22.74 -6.91 -25.88
CA LEU A 111 22.21 -7.94 -24.95
C LEU A 111 22.58 -7.63 -23.50
N GLN A 112 23.75 -7.04 -23.25
CA GLN A 112 24.19 -6.67 -21.90
C GLN A 112 23.31 -5.53 -21.35
N ASP A 113 23.05 -4.48 -22.15
CA ASP A 113 22.20 -3.37 -21.73
C ASP A 113 20.75 -3.80 -21.50
N LEU A 114 20.25 -4.69 -22.38
CA LEU A 114 18.90 -5.25 -22.22
C LEU A 114 18.79 -6.05 -20.91
N LYS A 115 19.78 -6.88 -20.55
CA LYS A 115 19.82 -7.58 -19.27
C LYS A 115 19.85 -6.61 -18.10
N ALA A 116 20.64 -5.55 -18.16
CA ALA A 116 20.70 -4.52 -17.14
C ALA A 116 19.35 -3.80 -16.99
N ALA A 117 18.68 -3.47 -18.10
CA ALA A 117 17.34 -2.86 -18.08
C ALA A 117 16.31 -3.78 -17.41
N VAL A 118 16.28 -5.06 -17.79
CA VAL A 118 15.35 -6.04 -17.19
C VAL A 118 15.59 -6.17 -15.69
N MET A 119 16.84 -6.23 -15.25
CA MET A 119 17.20 -6.28 -13.82
C MET A 119 16.76 -5.04 -13.07
N ASN A 120 16.96 -3.85 -13.64
CA ASN A 120 16.53 -2.59 -13.02
C ASN A 120 15.00 -2.52 -12.89
N PHE A 121 14.25 -2.81 -13.95
CA PHE A 121 12.79 -2.76 -13.91
C PHE A 121 12.19 -3.84 -13.00
N SER A 122 12.72 -5.06 -13.04
CA SER A 122 12.22 -6.15 -12.20
C SER A 122 12.50 -5.98 -10.71
N SER A 123 13.51 -5.19 -10.35
CA SER A 123 13.87 -4.90 -8.95
C SER A 123 13.03 -3.77 -8.33
N ASN A 124 12.30 -3.02 -9.13
CA ASN A 124 11.39 -1.98 -8.65
C ASN A 124 10.07 -2.61 -8.15
N TYR A 125 9.78 -2.45 -6.86
CA TYR A 125 8.61 -3.04 -6.21
C TYR A 125 7.58 -1.98 -5.90
N VAL A 126 6.47 -1.99 -6.63
CA VAL A 126 5.37 -1.03 -6.47
C VAL A 126 4.05 -1.77 -6.31
N TYR A 127 3.23 -1.34 -5.39
CA TYR A 127 1.80 -1.69 -5.36
C TYR A 127 0.95 -0.64 -4.67
N VAL A 128 -0.33 -0.64 -5.04
CA VAL A 128 -1.42 0.08 -4.37
C VAL A 128 -2.33 -0.96 -3.74
N ALA A 129 -2.87 -0.67 -2.56
CA ALA A 129 -3.74 -1.59 -1.84
C ALA A 129 -4.81 -0.86 -1.02
N ASP A 130 -5.93 -1.53 -0.78
CA ASP A 130 -6.77 -1.23 0.37
C ASP A 130 -6.06 -1.74 1.62
N TYR A 131 -6.16 -1.02 2.74
CA TYR A 131 -5.64 -1.52 4.01
C TYR A 131 -6.68 -1.47 5.11
N SER A 132 -6.52 -2.36 6.05
CA SER A 132 -7.26 -2.36 7.31
C SER A 132 -6.35 -2.72 8.47
N VAL A 133 -6.68 -2.22 9.67
CA VAL A 133 -5.89 -2.42 10.88
C VAL A 133 -6.68 -3.27 11.88
N ASN A 134 -6.04 -4.32 12.38
CA ASN A 134 -6.48 -5.01 13.58
C ASN A 134 -5.70 -4.46 14.77
N ASP A 135 -6.34 -3.58 15.56
CA ASP A 135 -5.71 -2.88 16.68
C ASP A 135 -5.27 -3.81 17.81
N THR A 136 -6.06 -4.82 18.10
CA THR A 136 -5.77 -5.77 19.17
C THR A 136 -4.53 -6.60 18.87
N ALA A 137 -4.37 -7.00 17.61
CA ALA A 137 -3.25 -7.83 17.17
C ALA A 137 -2.06 -7.02 16.66
N ASN A 138 -2.16 -5.69 16.50
CA ASN A 138 -1.18 -4.84 15.82
C ASN A 138 -0.81 -5.36 14.42
N ILE A 139 -1.84 -5.74 13.63
CA ILE A 139 -1.67 -6.26 12.29
C ILE A 139 -2.31 -5.32 11.28
N ILE A 140 -1.56 -4.94 10.26
CA ILE A 140 -2.07 -4.30 9.05
C ILE A 140 -2.28 -5.38 7.99
N THR A 141 -3.44 -5.35 7.35
CA THR A 141 -3.76 -6.19 6.19
C THR A 141 -3.77 -5.31 4.95
N HIS A 142 -2.96 -5.63 3.93
CA HIS A 142 -2.98 -4.97 2.62
C HIS A 142 -3.63 -5.91 1.61
N LYS A 143 -4.76 -5.51 1.01
CA LYS A 143 -5.39 -6.17 -0.14
C LYS A 143 -4.93 -5.44 -1.39
N ARG A 144 -3.96 -6.00 -2.11
CA ARG A 144 -3.34 -5.38 -3.27
C ARG A 144 -4.32 -5.27 -4.43
N ILE A 145 -4.53 -4.07 -4.93
CA ILE A 145 -5.44 -3.78 -6.05
C ILE A 145 -4.69 -3.50 -7.36
N SER A 146 -3.41 -3.15 -7.28
CA SER A 146 -2.53 -2.94 -8.42
C SER A 146 -1.08 -3.21 -8.02
N SER A 147 -0.23 -3.66 -8.95
CA SER A 147 1.19 -3.89 -8.70
C SER A 147 2.03 -3.88 -9.98
N SER A 148 3.31 -3.49 -9.86
CA SER A 148 4.32 -3.71 -10.90
C SER A 148 4.68 -5.20 -11.09
N ILE A 149 4.32 -6.06 -10.14
CA ILE A 149 4.55 -7.50 -10.20
C ILE A 149 3.20 -8.20 -10.42
N PRO A 150 2.93 -8.74 -11.63
CA PRO A 150 1.61 -9.31 -11.97
C PRO A 150 1.14 -10.40 -11.01
N SER A 151 2.04 -11.26 -10.53
CA SER A 151 1.69 -12.40 -9.68
C SER A 151 1.16 -12.03 -8.28
N ILE A 152 1.29 -10.77 -7.85
CA ILE A 152 0.79 -10.33 -6.55
C ILE A 152 -0.51 -9.51 -6.63
N TRP A 153 -1.03 -9.24 -7.83
CA TRP A 153 -2.33 -8.57 -8.02
C TRP A 153 -3.46 -9.35 -7.34
N GLY A 154 -4.37 -8.65 -6.67
CA GLY A 154 -5.51 -9.26 -5.97
C GLY A 154 -5.13 -10.06 -4.71
N THR A 155 -3.85 -10.19 -4.39
CA THR A 155 -3.40 -10.95 -3.21
C THR A 155 -3.47 -10.10 -1.94
N THR A 156 -3.55 -10.78 -0.80
CA THR A 156 -3.56 -10.13 0.52
C THR A 156 -2.28 -10.47 1.28
N VAL A 157 -1.69 -9.46 1.92
CA VAL A 157 -0.56 -9.64 2.83
C VAL A 157 -0.86 -9.04 4.19
N LYS A 158 -0.49 -9.76 5.26
CA LYS A 158 -0.58 -9.29 6.64
C LYS A 158 0.81 -8.94 7.14
N ARG A 159 0.92 -7.84 7.90
CA ARG A 159 2.17 -7.39 8.51
C ARG A 159 1.91 -7.00 9.94
N ALA A 160 2.67 -7.55 10.88
CA ALA A 160 2.72 -6.98 12.21
C ALA A 160 3.38 -5.60 12.13
N PHE A 161 2.93 -4.65 12.95
CA PHE A 161 3.50 -3.31 12.98
C PHE A 161 3.70 -2.81 14.40
N THR A 162 4.66 -1.90 14.54
CA THR A 162 4.87 -1.13 15.76
C THR A 162 5.49 0.21 15.40
N PHE A 163 5.37 1.17 16.31
CA PHE A 163 6.04 2.46 16.23
C PHE A 163 7.17 2.55 17.25
N SER A 164 8.27 3.18 16.85
CA SER A 164 9.36 3.64 17.72
C SER A 164 9.61 5.10 17.41
N GLY A 165 9.01 6.02 18.17
CA GLY A 165 8.93 7.44 17.80
C GLY A 165 8.26 7.62 16.43
N ASP A 166 8.91 8.36 15.53
CA ASP A 166 8.45 8.60 14.16
C ASP A 166 8.72 7.41 13.19
N THR A 167 9.26 6.31 13.70
CA THR A 167 9.61 5.14 12.88
C THR A 167 8.51 4.09 12.93
N LEU A 168 7.88 3.81 11.80
CA LEU A 168 7.00 2.66 11.58
C LEU A 168 7.85 1.43 11.24
N ILE A 169 7.69 0.36 11.99
CA ILE A 169 8.34 -0.92 11.77
C ILE A 169 7.30 -1.92 11.29
N LEU A 170 7.48 -2.45 10.08
CA LEU A 170 6.63 -3.48 9.49
C LEU A 170 7.37 -4.81 9.45
N LEU A 171 6.83 -5.82 10.12
CA LEU A 171 7.36 -7.18 10.10
C LEU A 171 6.61 -8.01 9.07
N ALA A 172 7.32 -8.51 8.08
CA ALA A 172 6.75 -9.46 7.11
C ALA A 172 6.60 -10.82 7.75
N SER A 173 5.35 -11.30 7.87
CA SER A 173 5.09 -12.65 8.33
C SER A 173 5.44 -13.66 7.24
N ASN A 174 6.32 -14.61 7.53
CA ASN A 174 6.78 -15.64 6.58
C ASN A 174 5.72 -16.67 6.16
N LYS A 175 4.51 -16.61 6.73
CA LYS A 175 3.48 -17.62 6.46
C LYS A 175 2.77 -17.48 5.12
N SER A 176 3.05 -16.43 4.35
CA SER A 176 2.40 -16.23 3.04
C SER A 176 3.43 -15.97 1.94
N SER A 177 3.62 -16.90 1.07
CA SER A 177 4.14 -16.81 -0.31
C SER A 177 5.65 -16.83 -0.58
N LEU A 178 6.55 -16.70 0.38
CA LEU A 178 7.99 -16.91 0.13
C LEU A 178 8.52 -18.14 0.89
N LYS A 179 7.90 -19.30 0.66
CA LYS A 179 8.38 -20.59 1.19
C LYS A 179 9.85 -20.90 0.85
N VAL A 180 10.44 -20.16 -0.08
CA VAL A 180 11.81 -20.40 -0.57
C VAL A 180 12.88 -19.85 0.37
N LEU A 181 12.62 -18.85 1.20
CA LEU A 181 13.68 -18.20 2.00
C LEU A 181 13.46 -18.23 3.51
N ASN A 182 12.48 -18.84 4.05
CA ASN A 182 12.20 -19.03 5.50
C ASN A 182 12.88 -18.01 6.47
N VAL A 183 13.01 -16.75 6.03
CA VAL A 183 13.67 -15.67 6.78
C VAL A 183 12.66 -14.62 7.22
N ASN A 184 12.78 -14.14 8.44
CA ASN A 184 12.02 -13.00 8.91
C ASN A 184 12.59 -11.74 8.27
N ARG A 185 11.70 -10.84 7.82
CA ARG A 185 12.10 -9.56 7.25
C ARG A 185 11.35 -8.44 7.95
N ARG A 186 12.03 -7.37 8.32
CA ARG A 186 11.42 -6.16 8.84
C ARG A 186 11.87 -4.93 8.04
N LEU A 187 10.93 -4.00 7.85
CA LEU A 187 11.13 -2.75 7.14
C LEU A 187 10.91 -1.61 8.13
N LYS A 188 11.88 -0.73 8.27
CA LYS A 188 11.79 0.46 9.12
C LYS A 188 11.60 1.69 8.25
N TRP A 189 10.55 2.46 8.54
CA TRP A 189 10.10 3.60 7.74
C TRP A 189 10.01 4.83 8.62
N VAL A 190 10.70 5.91 8.26
CA VAL A 190 10.66 7.18 9.02
C VAL A 190 9.60 8.11 8.43
N ARG A 191 8.72 8.61 9.29
CA ARG A 191 7.67 9.57 8.90
C ARG A 191 8.30 10.84 8.31
N GLN A 192 7.75 11.28 7.20
CA GLN A 192 8.11 12.54 6.57
C GLN A 192 7.19 13.65 7.12
N LYS A 193 7.76 14.81 7.43
CA LYS A 193 7.05 16.02 7.93
C LYS A 193 6.60 16.89 6.79
#